data_0b61f91bacd02604256a1d950ca97b52
#
_entry.id   0b61f91bacd02604256a1d950ca97b52
#
_cell.length_a   1.000
_cell.length_b   1.000
_cell.length_c   1.000
_cell.angle_alpha   90.00
_cell.angle_beta   90.00
_cell.angle_gamma   90.00
#
_symmetry.space_group_name_H-M   'P 1'
#
loop_
_entity.id
_entity.type
_entity.pdbx_description
1 polymer ?
#
loop_
_entity_poly.entity_id
_entity_poly.type
_entity_poly.pdbx_seq_one_letter_code
_entity_poly.pdbx_strand_id
1 'polypeptide(L)'
;MKILVTGGSGFLGTHIKAFFDADDMSRRSGLDILNLNDVRRVGEYDVVIHLAAEMSKAAESAGQVFLTNIEGTVNVLREVREGAAFIFASTKDVYGRFADNYREVPESCPTLYSGQSPLEWSKLIAERYVEYYAHTRKFRSCIFRLSTVYAPASEGNVSNFVTHYADAINRGEPILLPGGGRPRRDLLHVNDFATACRAFIDSAITHGLYNLGGGRMNVLSLSELIAKLDDVSGLQAVADEEHPLPNPIPLNYVSDIGLITRELDWNPTTPLEEGLRDLFQ
;
A
#
# COMPACT_ATOMS: atom_id res chain seq x y z
N MET A 1 12.43 -20.18 7.70
CA MET A 1 11.74 -18.93 8.09
C MET A 1 10.30 -19.06 7.64
N LYS A 2 9.35 -19.03 8.59
CA LYS A 2 7.91 -19.07 8.29
C LYS A 2 7.37 -17.66 8.15
N ILE A 3 6.69 -17.38 7.07
CA ILE A 3 6.12 -16.05 6.76
C ILE A 3 4.61 -16.15 6.68
N LEU A 4 3.92 -15.21 7.33
CA LEU A 4 2.47 -15.04 7.26
C LEU A 4 2.14 -13.72 6.56
N VAL A 5 1.20 -13.76 5.61
CA VAL A 5 0.60 -12.57 5.03
C VAL A 5 -0.84 -12.47 5.51
N THR A 6 -1.16 -11.48 6.35
CA THR A 6 -2.56 -11.20 6.64
C THR A 6 -3.17 -10.42 5.49
N GLY A 7 -4.39 -10.75 5.08
CA GLY A 7 -4.96 -10.21 3.84
C GLY A 7 -4.31 -10.80 2.57
N GLY A 8 -3.70 -11.99 2.67
CA GLY A 8 -2.99 -12.67 1.59
C GLY A 8 -3.84 -13.01 0.36
N SER A 9 -5.16 -13.02 0.47
CA SER A 9 -6.09 -13.16 -0.67
C SER A 9 -6.57 -11.81 -1.24
N GLY A 10 -6.06 -10.68 -0.75
CA GLY A 10 -6.34 -9.34 -1.27
C GLY A 10 -5.47 -8.98 -2.48
N PHE A 11 -5.70 -7.79 -3.05
CA PHE A 11 -5.00 -7.32 -4.26
C PHE A 11 -3.47 -7.41 -4.13
N LEU A 12 -2.86 -6.73 -3.17
CA LEU A 12 -1.42 -6.82 -2.94
C LEU A 12 -1.03 -8.17 -2.30
N GLY A 13 -1.90 -8.72 -1.47
CA GLY A 13 -1.64 -9.92 -0.69
C GLY A 13 -1.34 -11.14 -1.56
N THR A 14 -2.05 -11.33 -2.68
CA THR A 14 -1.81 -12.45 -3.61
C THR A 14 -0.39 -12.43 -4.18
N HIS A 15 0.10 -11.27 -4.56
CA HIS A 15 1.45 -11.10 -5.10
C HIS A 15 2.53 -11.27 -4.02
N ILE A 16 2.34 -10.65 -2.85
CA ILE A 16 3.29 -10.74 -1.73
C ILE A 16 3.37 -12.18 -1.20
N LYS A 17 2.21 -12.84 -1.06
CA LYS A 17 2.16 -14.25 -0.67
C LYS A 17 2.91 -15.14 -1.66
N ALA A 18 2.71 -14.95 -2.95
CA ALA A 18 3.41 -15.70 -3.99
C ALA A 18 4.93 -15.45 -3.99
N PHE A 19 5.36 -14.19 -3.85
CA PHE A 19 6.78 -13.83 -3.80
C PHE A 19 7.53 -14.50 -2.64
N PHE A 20 6.90 -14.65 -1.49
CA PHE A 20 7.51 -15.20 -0.28
C PHE A 20 7.21 -16.68 -0.05
N ASP A 21 6.38 -17.32 -0.85
CA ASP A 21 5.79 -18.64 -0.58
C ASP A 21 5.20 -18.70 0.85
N ALA A 22 4.38 -17.68 1.17
CA ALA A 22 3.90 -17.42 2.52
C ALA A 22 2.51 -17.99 2.77
N ASP A 23 2.21 -18.26 4.04
CA ASP A 23 0.87 -18.62 4.49
C ASP A 23 -0.09 -17.44 4.45
N ASP A 24 -1.39 -17.70 4.25
CA ASP A 24 -2.45 -16.70 4.16
C ASP A 24 -3.33 -16.70 5.43
N MET A 25 -3.53 -15.50 5.99
CA MET A 25 -4.59 -15.25 6.97
C MET A 25 -5.55 -14.20 6.40
N SER A 26 -6.63 -14.67 5.80
CA SER A 26 -7.68 -13.80 5.25
C SER A 26 -9.05 -14.46 5.36
N ARG A 27 -10.11 -13.66 5.28
CA ARG A 27 -11.49 -14.18 5.31
C ARG A 27 -11.76 -15.20 4.19
N ARG A 28 -11.12 -15.06 3.02
CA ARG A 28 -11.23 -16.03 1.93
C ARG A 28 -10.51 -17.35 2.22
N SER A 29 -9.46 -17.34 3.05
CA SER A 29 -8.80 -18.56 3.54
C SER A 29 -9.47 -19.15 4.79
N GLY A 30 -10.60 -18.56 5.24
CA GLY A 30 -11.34 -18.99 6.41
C GLY A 30 -10.80 -18.49 7.76
N LEU A 31 -9.91 -17.49 7.73
CA LEU A 31 -9.27 -16.90 8.92
C LEU A 31 -9.55 -15.41 9.01
N ASP A 32 -9.88 -14.90 10.20
CA ASP A 32 -10.21 -13.50 10.41
C ASP A 32 -9.35 -12.88 11.52
N ILE A 33 -8.75 -11.71 11.26
CA ILE A 33 -7.96 -10.96 12.25
C ILE A 33 -8.81 -10.44 13.42
N LEU A 34 -10.14 -10.42 13.27
CA LEU A 34 -11.07 -10.09 14.34
C LEU A 34 -11.41 -11.32 15.23
N ASN A 35 -11.11 -12.52 14.77
CA ASN A 35 -11.31 -13.74 15.55
C ASN A 35 -10.08 -14.08 16.39
N LEU A 36 -10.19 -13.95 17.70
CA LEU A 36 -9.06 -14.17 18.62
C LEU A 36 -8.50 -15.60 18.58
N ASN A 37 -9.28 -16.61 18.17
CA ASN A 37 -8.75 -17.98 18.01
C ASN A 37 -7.88 -18.10 16.75
N ASP A 38 -8.26 -17.42 15.67
CA ASP A 38 -7.51 -17.46 14.41
C ASP A 38 -6.15 -16.75 14.57
N VAL A 39 -6.12 -15.58 15.24
CA VAL A 39 -4.89 -14.78 15.39
C VAL A 39 -3.83 -15.42 16.26
N ARG A 40 -4.17 -16.38 17.14
CA ARG A 40 -3.18 -17.13 17.95
C ARG A 40 -2.09 -17.78 17.11
N ARG A 41 -2.42 -18.15 15.87
CA ARG A 41 -1.46 -18.76 14.92
C ARG A 41 -0.33 -17.81 14.52
N VAL A 42 -0.52 -16.51 14.66
CA VAL A 42 0.51 -15.49 14.36
C VAL A 42 1.81 -15.75 15.14
N GLY A 43 1.71 -16.27 16.37
CA GLY A 43 2.86 -16.61 17.20
C GLY A 43 3.77 -17.72 16.64
N GLU A 44 3.34 -18.46 15.62
CA GLU A 44 4.12 -19.53 14.98
C GLU A 44 5.08 -19.01 13.89
N TYR A 45 4.97 -17.72 13.50
CA TYR A 45 5.69 -17.16 12.36
C TYR A 45 6.89 -16.32 12.77
N ASP A 46 7.94 -16.39 11.93
CA ASP A 46 9.14 -15.58 12.05
C ASP A 46 8.91 -14.16 11.51
N VAL A 47 8.05 -14.05 10.50
CA VAL A 47 7.71 -12.79 9.83
C VAL A 47 6.20 -12.70 9.63
N VAL A 48 5.64 -11.54 9.91
CA VAL A 48 4.23 -11.21 9.63
C VAL A 48 4.19 -9.97 8.73
N ILE A 49 3.66 -10.12 7.52
CA ILE A 49 3.39 -9.00 6.61
C ILE A 49 1.90 -8.68 6.70
N HIS A 50 1.57 -7.56 7.34
CA HIS A 50 0.20 -7.21 7.68
C HIS A 50 -0.41 -6.29 6.61
N LEU A 51 -1.19 -6.89 5.70
CA LEU A 51 -1.89 -6.22 4.61
C LEU A 51 -3.41 -6.20 4.80
N ALA A 52 -3.94 -6.97 5.76
CA ALA A 52 -5.38 -7.02 6.03
C ALA A 52 -5.90 -5.63 6.41
N ALA A 53 -6.88 -5.13 5.69
CA ALA A 53 -7.52 -3.84 5.94
C ALA A 53 -8.90 -3.76 5.29
N GLU A 54 -9.78 -2.98 5.90
CA GLU A 54 -10.98 -2.44 5.26
C GLU A 54 -10.60 -1.14 4.54
N MET A 55 -10.85 -1.06 3.24
CA MET A 55 -10.33 0.00 2.36
C MET A 55 -11.33 1.12 2.08
N SER A 56 -12.52 1.10 2.70
CA SER A 56 -13.53 2.13 2.48
C SER A 56 -13.09 3.49 3.00
N LYS A 57 -13.27 4.52 2.17
CA LYS A 57 -13.05 5.94 2.52
C LYS A 57 -14.36 6.65 2.92
N ALA A 58 -15.48 5.98 2.80
CA ALA A 58 -16.80 6.54 3.08
C ALA A 58 -17.00 6.76 4.60
N ALA A 59 -17.54 7.91 4.97
CA ALA A 59 -17.71 8.28 6.38
C ALA A 59 -18.66 7.31 7.13
N GLU A 60 -19.69 6.81 6.44
CA GLU A 60 -20.64 5.82 6.96
C GLU A 60 -20.00 4.47 7.27
N SER A 61 -18.87 4.15 6.66
CA SER A 61 -18.11 2.92 6.89
C SER A 61 -17.13 3.04 8.06
N ALA A 62 -17.01 4.20 8.71
CA ALA A 62 -15.98 4.48 9.72
C ALA A 62 -15.92 3.42 10.83
N GLY A 63 -17.07 2.98 11.34
CA GLY A 63 -17.14 1.95 12.39
C GLY A 63 -16.48 0.65 11.96
N GLN A 64 -16.78 0.15 10.76
CA GLN A 64 -16.19 -1.09 10.24
C GLN A 64 -14.69 -0.91 9.92
N VAL A 65 -14.31 0.25 9.37
CA VAL A 65 -12.91 0.59 9.08
C VAL A 65 -12.09 0.58 10.35
N PHE A 66 -12.55 1.27 11.41
CA PHE A 66 -11.82 1.31 12.69
C PHE A 66 -11.78 -0.07 13.37
N LEU A 67 -12.87 -0.81 13.34
CA LEU A 67 -12.89 -2.17 13.89
C LEU A 67 -11.84 -3.06 13.20
N THR A 68 -11.84 -3.10 11.88
CA THR A 68 -10.92 -3.97 11.13
C THR A 68 -9.48 -3.48 11.23
N ASN A 69 -9.24 -2.19 10.95
CA ASN A 69 -7.89 -1.67 10.79
C ASN A 69 -7.18 -1.38 12.12
N ILE A 70 -7.91 -1.12 13.19
CA ILE A 70 -7.32 -0.86 14.51
C ILE A 70 -7.41 -2.11 15.37
N GLU A 71 -8.63 -2.57 15.71
CA GLU A 71 -8.79 -3.72 16.62
C GLU A 71 -8.23 -5.00 16.00
N GLY A 72 -8.47 -5.24 14.69
CA GLY A 72 -7.87 -6.37 13.97
C GLY A 72 -6.34 -6.34 14.00
N THR A 73 -5.73 -5.16 13.75
CA THR A 73 -4.27 -5.00 13.85
C THR A 73 -3.78 -5.24 15.27
N VAL A 74 -4.45 -4.70 16.30
CA VAL A 74 -4.09 -4.93 17.71
C VAL A 74 -4.17 -6.40 18.08
N ASN A 75 -5.19 -7.13 17.61
CA ASN A 75 -5.30 -8.57 17.83
C ASN A 75 -4.09 -9.32 17.28
N VAL A 76 -3.68 -9.00 16.04
CA VAL A 76 -2.48 -9.59 15.41
C VAL A 76 -1.21 -9.23 16.20
N LEU A 77 -1.01 -7.94 16.56
CA LEU A 77 0.17 -7.47 17.30
C LEU A 77 0.35 -8.15 18.66
N ARG A 78 -0.74 -8.49 19.34
CA ARG A 78 -0.71 -9.20 20.62
C ARG A 78 -0.12 -10.60 20.51
N GLU A 79 -0.20 -11.22 19.36
CA GLU A 79 0.26 -12.59 19.13
C GLU A 79 1.64 -12.65 18.46
N VAL A 80 2.19 -11.53 17.94
CA VAL A 80 3.54 -11.49 17.38
C VAL A 80 4.55 -11.88 18.47
N ARG A 81 5.35 -12.92 18.21
CA ARG A 81 6.32 -13.43 19.18
C ARG A 81 7.55 -12.52 19.29
N GLU A 82 8.24 -12.58 20.42
CA GLU A 82 9.53 -11.91 20.63
C GLU A 82 10.53 -12.32 19.54
N GLY A 83 11.27 -11.35 19.01
CA GLY A 83 12.31 -11.56 17.97
C GLY A 83 11.76 -11.73 16.54
N ALA A 84 10.45 -11.86 16.33
CA ALA A 84 9.85 -11.89 14.99
C ALA A 84 9.97 -10.52 14.29
N ALA A 85 9.71 -10.49 12.98
CA ALA A 85 9.59 -9.26 12.22
C ALA A 85 8.13 -8.99 11.86
N PHE A 86 7.64 -7.77 12.07
CA PHE A 86 6.31 -7.33 11.69
C PHE A 86 6.38 -6.18 10.70
N ILE A 87 5.82 -6.37 9.50
CA ILE A 87 5.78 -5.35 8.45
C ILE A 87 4.34 -4.88 8.29
N PHE A 88 4.12 -3.58 8.45
CA PHE A 88 2.81 -2.95 8.38
C PHE A 88 2.66 -2.10 7.11
N ALA A 89 1.66 -2.41 6.30
CA ALA A 89 1.27 -1.58 5.16
C ALA A 89 0.39 -0.42 5.63
N SER A 90 1.01 0.75 5.80
CA SER A 90 0.35 2.03 5.97
C SER A 90 0.14 2.70 4.61
N THR A 91 -0.18 3.97 4.57
CA THR A 91 -0.47 4.72 3.36
C THR A 91 0.14 6.12 3.41
N LYS A 92 0.58 6.63 2.25
CA LYS A 92 0.98 8.03 2.07
C LYS A 92 -0.13 9.04 2.42
N ASP A 93 -1.39 8.62 2.31
CA ASP A 93 -2.54 9.50 2.51
C ASP A 93 -2.70 9.94 3.98
N VAL A 94 -1.94 9.34 4.93
CA VAL A 94 -1.86 9.83 6.32
C VAL A 94 -1.38 11.27 6.43
N TYR A 95 -0.62 11.75 5.45
CA TYR A 95 -0.14 13.13 5.40
C TYR A 95 -1.23 14.15 5.02
N GLY A 96 -2.32 13.70 4.39
CA GLY A 96 -3.40 14.57 3.95
C GLY A 96 -2.87 15.72 3.08
N ARG A 97 -3.40 16.94 3.30
CA ARG A 97 -3.01 18.14 2.52
C ARG A 97 -1.60 18.65 2.84
N PHE A 98 -0.97 18.23 3.93
CA PHE A 98 0.40 18.66 4.23
C PHE A 98 1.40 18.16 3.20
N ALA A 99 1.13 17.04 2.53
CA ALA A 99 1.97 16.54 1.45
C ALA A 99 2.10 17.53 0.29
N ASP A 100 1.07 18.33 0.00
CA ASP A 100 1.07 19.30 -1.10
C ASP A 100 2.07 20.46 -0.88
N ASN A 101 2.64 20.61 0.32
CA ASN A 101 3.68 21.59 0.63
C ASN A 101 5.09 21.12 0.24
N TYR A 102 5.24 19.90 -0.21
CA TYR A 102 6.54 19.30 -0.53
C TYR A 102 6.62 18.91 -2.00
N ARG A 103 7.81 19.06 -2.59
CA ARG A 103 8.10 18.52 -3.92
C ARG A 103 8.28 16.99 -3.86
N GLU A 104 8.93 16.51 -2.79
CA GLU A 104 9.04 15.12 -2.37
C GLU A 104 8.74 15.08 -0.89
N VAL A 105 7.83 14.22 -0.50
CA VAL A 105 7.28 14.17 0.86
C VAL A 105 8.19 13.32 1.74
N PRO A 106 8.84 13.91 2.76
CA PRO A 106 9.65 13.16 3.72
C PRO A 106 8.77 12.51 4.80
N GLU A 107 9.31 11.53 5.53
CA GLU A 107 8.63 10.89 6.67
C GLU A 107 8.32 11.89 7.81
N SER A 108 9.05 12.98 7.87
CA SER A 108 8.83 14.08 8.83
C SER A 108 7.66 15.00 8.47
N CYS A 109 7.01 14.81 7.30
CA CYS A 109 5.83 15.57 6.95
C CYS A 109 4.73 15.39 8.01
N PRO A 110 4.06 16.48 8.43
CA PRO A 110 3.01 16.39 9.46
C PRO A 110 1.87 15.44 9.08
N THR A 111 1.36 14.72 10.07
CA THR A 111 0.21 13.80 9.95
C THR A 111 -1.02 14.28 10.71
N LEU A 112 -1.16 15.61 10.88
CA LEU A 112 -2.34 16.21 11.50
C LEU A 112 -3.55 16.10 10.59
N TYR A 113 -4.75 16.16 11.17
CA TYR A 113 -5.99 16.12 10.39
C TYR A 113 -6.07 17.28 9.39
N SER A 114 -6.27 16.96 8.13
CA SER A 114 -6.38 17.92 7.03
C SER A 114 -7.29 17.42 5.90
N GLY A 115 -8.28 16.57 6.27
CA GLY A 115 -9.26 16.00 5.36
C GLY A 115 -9.10 14.51 5.08
N GLN A 116 -8.28 13.80 5.88
CA GLN A 116 -8.15 12.34 5.80
C GLN A 116 -9.49 11.66 6.11
N SER A 117 -9.76 10.58 5.38
CA SER A 117 -10.93 9.72 5.57
C SER A 117 -10.73 8.71 6.72
N PRO A 118 -11.75 7.93 7.10
CA PRO A 118 -11.60 6.87 8.10
C PRO A 118 -10.45 5.91 7.78
N LEU A 119 -10.22 5.59 6.51
CA LEU A 119 -9.13 4.70 6.09
C LEU A 119 -7.76 5.23 6.53
N GLU A 120 -7.42 6.43 6.10
CA GLU A 120 -6.10 7.02 6.39
C GLU A 120 -5.92 7.24 7.89
N TRP A 121 -7.00 7.67 8.56
CA TRP A 121 -6.99 7.92 10.00
C TRP A 121 -6.79 6.63 10.80
N SER A 122 -7.46 5.52 10.40
CA SER A 122 -7.27 4.21 11.02
C SER A 122 -5.84 3.68 10.84
N LYS A 123 -5.25 3.88 9.66
CA LYS A 123 -3.85 3.48 9.39
C LYS A 123 -2.87 4.25 10.27
N LEU A 124 -3.04 5.58 10.42
CA LEU A 124 -2.18 6.39 11.27
C LEU A 124 -2.28 5.97 12.75
N ILE A 125 -3.48 5.66 13.25
CA ILE A 125 -3.67 5.15 14.61
C ILE A 125 -2.98 3.79 14.76
N ALA A 126 -3.14 2.90 13.78
CA ALA A 126 -2.50 1.58 13.80
C ALA A 126 -0.96 1.67 13.79
N GLU A 127 -0.34 2.65 13.09
CA GLU A 127 1.11 2.90 13.17
C GLU A 127 1.57 3.07 14.64
N ARG A 128 0.82 3.79 15.46
CA ARG A 128 1.15 4.02 16.88
C ARG A 128 1.03 2.74 17.72
N TYR A 129 0.05 1.89 17.40
CA TYR A 129 -0.03 0.56 18.04
C TYR A 129 1.12 -0.35 17.61
N VAL A 130 1.52 -0.34 16.34
CA VAL A 130 2.70 -1.10 15.86
C VAL A 130 3.93 -0.68 16.65
N GLU A 131 4.20 0.63 16.76
CA GLU A 131 5.32 1.18 17.52
C GLU A 131 5.28 0.72 18.99
N TYR A 132 4.14 0.91 19.68
CA TYR A 132 3.97 0.51 21.08
C TYR A 132 4.21 -1.00 21.30
N TYR A 133 3.57 -1.86 20.50
CA TYR A 133 3.67 -3.30 20.68
C TYR A 133 5.07 -3.82 20.31
N ALA A 134 5.71 -3.27 19.29
CA ALA A 134 7.06 -3.67 18.91
C ALA A 134 8.05 -3.47 20.06
N HIS A 135 7.98 -2.31 20.73
CA HIS A 135 8.84 -2.04 21.90
C HIS A 135 8.49 -2.89 23.11
N THR A 136 7.20 -3.04 23.44
CA THR A 136 6.77 -3.74 24.68
C THR A 136 6.88 -5.25 24.57
N ARG A 137 6.74 -5.82 23.36
CA ARG A 137 6.83 -7.26 23.08
C ARG A 137 8.15 -7.68 22.42
N LYS A 138 9.07 -6.73 22.18
CA LYS A 138 10.43 -6.96 21.67
C LYS A 138 10.49 -7.70 20.33
N PHE A 139 9.65 -7.30 19.38
CA PHE A 139 9.76 -7.75 17.99
C PHE A 139 10.24 -6.61 17.09
N ARG A 140 10.79 -6.95 15.94
CA ARG A 140 11.21 -5.97 14.93
C ARG A 140 9.99 -5.45 14.17
N SER A 141 9.93 -4.16 13.86
CA SER A 141 8.81 -3.58 13.12
C SER A 141 9.27 -2.69 11.97
N CYS A 142 8.54 -2.76 10.86
CA CYS A 142 8.68 -1.84 9.75
C CYS A 142 7.29 -1.33 9.34
N ILE A 143 7.16 -0.02 9.22
CA ILE A 143 5.96 0.64 8.73
C ILE A 143 6.28 1.22 7.36
N PHE A 144 5.61 0.74 6.31
CA PHE A 144 5.69 1.32 4.98
C PHE A 144 4.48 2.20 4.70
N ARG A 145 4.68 3.50 4.55
CA ARG A 145 3.69 4.44 4.02
C ARG A 145 3.69 4.33 2.49
N LEU A 146 2.87 3.42 2.01
CA LEU A 146 2.82 3.08 0.59
C LEU A 146 2.27 4.24 -0.25
N SER A 147 2.94 4.55 -1.35
CA SER A 147 2.42 5.37 -2.42
C SER A 147 1.44 4.56 -3.30
N THR A 148 1.40 4.82 -4.59
CA THR A 148 0.53 4.10 -5.51
C THR A 148 1.18 2.79 -5.93
N VAL A 149 0.91 1.72 -5.19
CA VAL A 149 1.40 0.38 -5.55
C VAL A 149 0.46 -0.24 -6.57
N TYR A 150 0.96 -0.65 -7.73
CA TYR A 150 0.20 -1.30 -8.78
C TYR A 150 0.71 -2.70 -9.07
N ALA A 151 -0.17 -3.54 -9.62
CA ALA A 151 0.08 -4.93 -9.98
C ALA A 151 -0.91 -5.37 -11.05
N PRO A 152 -0.64 -6.45 -11.79
CA PRO A 152 -1.64 -7.11 -12.60
C PRO A 152 -2.90 -7.44 -11.82
N ALA A 153 -4.06 -7.44 -12.49
CA ALA A 153 -5.32 -7.79 -11.85
C ALA A 153 -5.26 -9.25 -11.36
N SER A 154 -5.82 -9.48 -10.17
CA SER A 154 -6.02 -10.84 -9.66
C SER A 154 -7.51 -11.10 -9.52
N GLU A 155 -7.94 -12.31 -9.91
CA GLU A 155 -9.35 -12.67 -9.95
C GLU A 155 -10.08 -12.41 -8.64
N GLY A 156 -11.22 -11.72 -8.72
CA GLY A 156 -12.06 -11.40 -7.57
C GLY A 156 -11.53 -10.31 -6.62
N ASN A 157 -10.45 -9.61 -6.95
CA ASN A 157 -9.91 -8.51 -6.15
C ASN A 157 -10.25 -7.15 -6.76
N VAL A 158 -10.59 -6.19 -5.88
CA VAL A 158 -10.71 -4.79 -6.27
C VAL A 158 -9.31 -4.24 -6.49
N SER A 159 -9.04 -3.80 -7.71
CA SER A 159 -7.77 -3.20 -8.11
C SER A 159 -7.66 -1.74 -7.66
N ASN A 160 -6.43 -1.21 -7.69
CA ASN A 160 -6.24 0.24 -7.56
C ASN A 160 -6.57 0.95 -8.88
N PHE A 161 -6.51 2.29 -8.87
CA PHE A 161 -6.89 3.08 -10.05
C PHE A 161 -5.98 2.83 -11.27
N VAL A 162 -4.70 2.47 -11.10
CA VAL A 162 -3.78 2.18 -12.21
C VAL A 162 -4.24 0.94 -12.96
N THR A 163 -4.49 -0.15 -12.23
CA THR A 163 -5.01 -1.40 -12.79
C THR A 163 -6.43 -1.20 -13.35
N HIS A 164 -7.26 -0.40 -12.66
CA HIS A 164 -8.59 -0.05 -13.16
C HIS A 164 -8.54 0.68 -14.52
N TYR A 165 -7.60 1.61 -14.71
CA TYR A 165 -7.42 2.30 -16.00
C TYR A 165 -6.97 1.33 -17.10
N ALA A 166 -6.04 0.43 -16.80
CA ALA A 166 -5.63 -0.61 -17.76
C ALA A 166 -6.80 -1.51 -18.16
N ASP A 167 -7.61 -1.96 -17.18
CA ASP A 167 -8.82 -2.74 -17.42
C ASP A 167 -9.85 -1.98 -18.26
N ALA A 168 -10.06 -0.69 -17.99
CA ALA A 168 -10.98 0.15 -18.76
C ALA A 168 -10.51 0.33 -20.21
N ILE A 169 -9.20 0.53 -20.42
CA ILE A 169 -8.61 0.58 -21.78
C ILE A 169 -8.85 -0.74 -22.51
N ASN A 170 -8.58 -1.88 -21.88
CA ASN A 170 -8.81 -3.19 -22.47
C ASN A 170 -10.27 -3.43 -22.89
N ARG A 171 -11.23 -2.84 -22.16
CA ARG A 171 -12.68 -2.98 -22.43
C ARG A 171 -13.24 -1.86 -23.29
N GLY A 172 -12.46 -0.84 -23.63
CA GLY A 172 -12.94 0.37 -24.31
C GLY A 172 -13.93 1.17 -23.48
N GLU A 173 -13.84 1.10 -22.14
CA GLU A 173 -14.71 1.81 -21.20
C GLU A 173 -14.17 3.23 -20.92
N PRO A 174 -15.05 4.21 -20.66
CA PRO A 174 -14.61 5.58 -20.37
C PRO A 174 -13.91 5.67 -19.01
N ILE A 175 -12.82 6.46 -18.97
CA ILE A 175 -12.03 6.74 -17.77
C ILE A 175 -12.34 8.16 -17.31
N LEU A 176 -12.88 8.31 -16.10
CA LEU A 176 -13.09 9.59 -15.47
C LEU A 176 -11.83 10.05 -14.74
N LEU A 177 -11.34 11.27 -15.04
CA LEU A 177 -10.10 11.79 -14.51
C LEU A 177 -10.33 12.79 -13.36
N PRO A 178 -9.98 12.44 -12.10
CA PRO A 178 -10.03 13.41 -11.02
C PRO A 178 -9.11 14.60 -11.32
N GLY A 179 -9.63 15.81 -11.08
CA GLY A 179 -8.90 17.05 -11.31
C GLY A 179 -8.44 17.29 -12.75
N GLY A 180 -9.15 16.70 -13.74
CA GLY A 180 -8.77 16.77 -15.16
C GLY A 180 -7.43 16.12 -15.44
N GLY A 181 -7.10 15.03 -14.76
CA GLY A 181 -5.88 14.26 -14.97
C GLY A 181 -4.58 14.91 -14.47
N ARG A 182 -4.64 16.11 -13.87
CA ARG A 182 -3.45 16.83 -13.38
C ARG A 182 -2.77 16.25 -12.14
N PRO A 183 -3.46 15.59 -11.18
CA PRO A 183 -2.81 15.06 -10.00
C PRO A 183 -1.65 14.12 -10.34
N ARG A 184 -0.54 14.27 -9.63
CA ARG A 184 0.69 13.49 -9.85
C ARG A 184 0.88 12.45 -8.76
N ARG A 185 1.38 11.28 -9.18
CA ARG A 185 1.71 10.15 -8.29
C ARG A 185 3.01 9.50 -8.71
N ASP A 186 3.78 9.05 -7.74
CA ASP A 186 4.88 8.13 -7.96
C ASP A 186 4.38 6.68 -7.89
N LEU A 187 4.52 5.97 -8.98
CA LEU A 187 4.01 4.61 -9.14
C LEU A 187 5.05 3.60 -8.68
N LEU A 188 4.63 2.59 -7.92
CA LEU A 188 5.48 1.52 -7.42
C LEU A 188 4.94 0.17 -7.87
N HIS A 189 5.74 -0.62 -8.58
CA HIS A 189 5.34 -1.99 -8.92
C HIS A 189 5.32 -2.88 -7.67
N VAL A 190 4.41 -3.85 -7.61
CA VAL A 190 4.24 -4.73 -6.44
C VAL A 190 5.50 -5.55 -6.14
N ASN A 191 6.30 -5.91 -7.15
CA ASN A 191 7.57 -6.60 -6.95
C ASN A 191 8.57 -5.73 -6.17
N ASP A 192 8.60 -4.43 -6.40
CA ASP A 192 9.45 -3.51 -5.64
C ASP A 192 8.96 -3.38 -4.18
N PHE A 193 7.64 -3.44 -3.94
CA PHE A 193 7.14 -3.56 -2.57
C PHE A 193 7.60 -4.87 -1.90
N ALA A 194 7.56 -5.99 -2.62
CA ALA A 194 8.04 -7.27 -2.11
C ALA A 194 9.55 -7.24 -1.80
N THR A 195 10.37 -6.63 -2.67
CA THR A 195 11.81 -6.48 -2.42
C THR A 195 12.12 -5.54 -1.26
N ALA A 196 11.30 -4.49 -1.02
CA ALA A 196 11.42 -3.65 0.18
C ALA A 196 11.13 -4.44 1.47
N CYS A 197 10.09 -5.29 1.46
CA CYS A 197 9.84 -6.21 2.57
C CYS A 197 11.03 -7.14 2.81
N ARG A 198 11.63 -7.69 1.75
CA ARG A 198 12.81 -8.55 1.83
C ARG A 198 14.00 -7.79 2.41
N ALA A 199 14.27 -6.58 1.95
CA ALA A 199 15.36 -5.74 2.44
C ALA A 199 15.24 -5.49 3.95
N PHE A 200 14.04 -5.21 4.47
CA PHE A 200 13.84 -5.09 5.91
C PHE A 200 14.05 -6.42 6.65
N ILE A 201 13.50 -7.53 6.13
CA ILE A 201 13.63 -8.86 6.75
C ILE A 201 15.13 -9.20 6.92
N ASP A 202 15.93 -8.97 5.90
CA ASP A 202 17.37 -9.32 5.86
C ASP A 202 18.26 -8.29 6.57
N SER A 203 17.74 -7.12 6.94
CA SER A 203 18.50 -6.06 7.62
C SER A 203 18.65 -6.32 9.11
N ALA A 204 19.52 -5.53 9.77
CA ALA A 204 19.65 -5.45 11.22
C ALA A 204 18.73 -4.39 11.87
N ILE A 205 17.94 -3.65 11.08
CA ILE A 205 17.06 -2.60 11.58
C ILE A 205 15.99 -3.21 12.48
N THR A 206 15.84 -2.66 13.67
CA THR A 206 14.84 -3.12 14.64
C THR A 206 13.50 -2.44 14.46
N HIS A 207 13.50 -1.13 14.17
CA HIS A 207 12.27 -0.34 13.97
C HIS A 207 12.50 0.64 12.84
N GLY A 208 11.66 0.58 11.81
CA GLY A 208 11.69 1.47 10.65
C GLY A 208 10.32 2.06 10.33
N LEU A 209 10.31 3.32 9.89
CA LEU A 209 9.15 3.95 9.27
C LEU A 209 9.63 4.62 7.99
N TYR A 210 9.10 4.20 6.85
CA TYR A 210 9.59 4.64 5.55
C TYR A 210 8.43 5.00 4.62
N ASN A 211 8.61 6.07 3.86
CA ASN A 211 7.86 6.25 2.64
C ASN A 211 8.29 5.22 1.61
N LEU A 212 7.34 4.59 0.96
CA LEU A 212 7.61 3.58 -0.05
C LEU A 212 6.84 3.88 -1.33
N GLY A 213 7.54 4.30 -2.35
CA GLY A 213 6.99 4.66 -3.65
C GLY A 213 8.02 4.54 -4.77
N GLY A 214 7.61 4.88 -5.98
CA GLY A 214 8.49 4.83 -7.15
C GLY A 214 9.51 5.97 -7.22
N GLY A 215 9.42 6.95 -6.30
CA GLY A 215 10.29 8.11 -6.28
C GLY A 215 10.19 8.97 -7.55
N ARG A 216 11.16 9.86 -7.75
CA ARG A 216 11.16 10.84 -8.87
C ARG A 216 11.08 10.21 -10.26
N MET A 217 11.66 9.04 -10.44
CA MET A 217 11.77 8.42 -11.77
C MET A 217 10.42 7.87 -12.27
N ASN A 218 9.51 7.55 -11.33
CA ASN A 218 8.23 6.92 -11.64
C ASN A 218 7.04 7.87 -11.38
N VAL A 219 7.27 9.19 -11.48
CA VAL A 219 6.23 10.21 -11.28
C VAL A 219 5.48 10.48 -12.58
N LEU A 220 4.18 10.28 -12.55
CA LEU A 220 3.27 10.64 -13.65
C LEU A 220 2.07 11.45 -13.11
N SER A 221 1.55 12.36 -13.93
CA SER A 221 0.17 12.81 -13.80
C SER A 221 -0.78 11.69 -14.25
N LEU A 222 -2.06 11.77 -13.90
CA LEU A 222 -3.02 10.78 -14.36
C LEU A 222 -3.19 10.79 -15.88
N SER A 223 -3.09 11.97 -16.52
CA SER A 223 -3.11 12.07 -17.98
C SER A 223 -1.85 11.45 -18.62
N GLU A 224 -0.65 11.69 -18.04
CA GLU A 224 0.59 11.04 -18.49
C GLU A 224 0.55 9.54 -18.31
N LEU A 225 -0.09 9.04 -17.22
CA LEU A 225 -0.28 7.62 -17.01
C LEU A 225 -1.15 6.99 -18.10
N ILE A 226 -2.28 7.62 -18.46
CA ILE A 226 -3.14 7.13 -19.55
C ILE A 226 -2.37 7.06 -20.85
N ALA A 227 -1.66 8.14 -21.23
CA ALA A 227 -0.86 8.14 -22.46
C ALA A 227 0.17 6.99 -22.48
N LYS A 228 0.80 6.69 -21.32
CA LYS A 228 1.72 5.55 -21.24
C LYS A 228 1.03 4.19 -21.31
N LEU A 229 -0.17 4.06 -20.75
CA LEU A 229 -0.97 2.83 -20.87
C LEU A 229 -1.40 2.60 -22.33
N ASP A 230 -1.78 3.65 -23.05
CA ASP A 230 -2.06 3.59 -24.49
C ASP A 230 -0.82 3.12 -25.28
N ASP A 231 0.34 3.71 -24.99
CA ASP A 231 1.61 3.37 -25.64
C ASP A 231 1.98 1.88 -25.43
N VAL A 232 1.87 1.37 -24.21
CA VAL A 232 2.29 -0.01 -23.90
C VAL A 232 1.28 -1.08 -24.33
N SER A 233 -0.01 -0.72 -24.41
CA SER A 233 -1.09 -1.63 -24.83
C SER A 233 -1.31 -1.63 -26.35
N GLY A 234 -0.97 -0.53 -27.04
CA GLY A 234 -1.33 -0.29 -28.43
C GLY A 234 -2.82 0.02 -28.63
N LEU A 235 -3.57 0.26 -27.53
CA LEU A 235 -4.98 0.64 -27.54
C LEU A 235 -5.11 2.14 -27.30
N GLN A 236 -6.35 2.65 -27.39
CA GLN A 236 -6.65 4.07 -27.13
C GLN A 236 -7.64 4.19 -25.98
N ALA A 237 -7.27 4.90 -24.95
CA ALA A 237 -8.16 5.24 -23.84
C ALA A 237 -9.28 6.19 -24.28
N VAL A 238 -10.46 5.99 -23.73
CA VAL A 238 -11.58 6.94 -23.80
C VAL A 238 -11.57 7.74 -22.50
N ALA A 239 -10.80 8.85 -22.46
CA ALA A 239 -10.73 9.70 -21.27
C ALA A 239 -11.84 10.78 -21.33
N ASP A 240 -12.65 10.86 -20.26
CA ASP A 240 -13.65 11.93 -20.08
C ASP A 240 -13.08 13.01 -19.13
N GLU A 241 -12.64 14.12 -19.71
CA GLU A 241 -12.16 15.30 -18.99
C GLU A 241 -13.23 16.40 -18.85
N GLU A 242 -14.38 16.26 -19.53
CA GLU A 242 -15.45 17.27 -19.53
C GLU A 242 -16.19 17.31 -18.18
N HIS A 243 -16.12 16.21 -17.43
CA HIS A 243 -16.74 16.08 -16.10
C HIS A 243 -15.69 15.76 -15.04
N PRO A 244 -14.76 16.70 -14.72
CA PRO A 244 -13.69 16.43 -13.80
C PRO A 244 -14.21 16.13 -12.39
N LEU A 245 -13.75 15.02 -11.81
CA LEU A 245 -13.99 14.69 -10.42
C LEU A 245 -13.24 15.67 -9.49
N PRO A 246 -13.67 15.82 -8.23
CA PRO A 246 -12.94 16.61 -7.25
C PRO A 246 -11.48 16.17 -7.14
N ASN A 247 -10.59 17.13 -6.87
CA ASN A 247 -9.17 16.82 -6.66
C ASN A 247 -9.00 15.88 -5.46
N PRO A 248 -8.18 14.83 -5.58
CA PRO A 248 -7.84 13.98 -4.45
C PRO A 248 -7.03 14.72 -3.38
N ILE A 249 -6.99 14.17 -2.17
CA ILE A 249 -6.15 14.65 -1.07
C ILE A 249 -5.13 13.56 -0.75
N PRO A 250 -3.81 13.84 -0.85
CA PRO A 250 -3.19 15.08 -1.39
C PRO A 250 -3.41 15.22 -2.89
N LEU A 251 -3.31 16.45 -3.42
CA LEU A 251 -3.39 16.71 -4.86
C LEU A 251 -2.21 16.06 -5.58
N ASN A 252 -1.00 16.33 -5.10
CA ASN A 252 0.23 15.72 -5.61
C ASN A 252 0.94 14.94 -4.51
N TYR A 253 1.53 13.81 -4.89
CA TYR A 253 2.35 13.05 -3.99
C TYR A 253 3.51 12.38 -4.72
N VAL A 254 4.71 12.62 -4.21
CA VAL A 254 5.95 11.97 -4.62
C VAL A 254 6.71 11.62 -3.35
N SER A 255 7.05 10.37 -3.16
CA SER A 255 7.80 9.89 -1.99
C SER A 255 9.25 10.43 -2.02
N ASP A 256 9.71 11.02 -0.93
CA ASP A 256 11.14 11.02 -0.64
C ASP A 256 11.51 9.61 -0.14
N ILE A 257 12.25 8.87 -0.97
CA ILE A 257 12.72 7.51 -0.64
C ILE A 257 14.16 7.50 -0.10
N GLY A 258 14.73 8.66 0.19
CA GLY A 258 16.12 8.77 0.63
C GLY A 258 16.40 8.07 1.96
N LEU A 259 15.42 7.98 2.86
CA LEU A 259 15.60 7.30 4.14
C LEU A 259 15.71 5.79 3.96
N ILE A 260 14.79 5.17 3.25
CA ILE A 260 14.81 3.72 3.00
C ILE A 260 16.05 3.32 2.19
N THR A 261 16.47 4.14 1.20
CA THR A 261 17.67 3.89 0.42
C THR A 261 18.91 3.83 1.32
N ARG A 262 19.05 4.77 2.27
CA ARG A 262 20.22 4.81 3.16
C ARG A 262 20.24 3.68 4.19
N GLU A 263 19.08 3.31 4.73
CA GLU A 263 19.00 2.36 5.85
C GLU A 263 18.84 0.91 5.42
N LEU A 264 18.18 0.66 4.29
CA LEU A 264 17.91 -0.69 3.79
C LEU A 264 18.64 -1.00 2.47
N ASP A 265 19.43 -0.07 1.93
CA ASP A 265 20.08 -0.18 0.60
C ASP A 265 19.07 -0.57 -0.49
N TRP A 266 17.86 0.00 -0.41
CA TRP A 266 16.76 -0.34 -1.31
C TRP A 266 16.42 0.82 -2.24
N ASN A 267 16.14 0.49 -3.50
CA ASN A 267 15.55 1.37 -4.50
C ASN A 267 14.57 0.57 -5.36
N PRO A 268 13.54 1.21 -5.95
CA PRO A 268 12.70 0.54 -6.93
C PRO A 268 13.53 0.16 -8.17
N THR A 269 13.37 -1.06 -8.64
CA THR A 269 14.15 -1.63 -9.74
C THR A 269 13.31 -1.99 -10.96
N THR A 270 12.00 -2.11 -10.82
CA THR A 270 11.09 -2.43 -11.93
C THR A 270 10.95 -1.23 -12.86
N PRO A 271 11.38 -1.33 -14.14
CA PRO A 271 11.19 -0.25 -15.11
C PRO A 271 9.68 0.04 -15.29
N LEU A 272 9.30 1.32 -15.26
CA LEU A 272 7.90 1.73 -15.29
C LEU A 272 7.15 1.16 -16.49
N GLU A 273 7.75 1.21 -17.70
CA GLU A 273 7.12 0.69 -18.93
C GLU A 273 6.91 -0.83 -18.90
N GLU A 274 7.85 -1.56 -18.29
CA GLU A 274 7.74 -3.01 -18.11
C GLU A 274 6.59 -3.34 -17.17
N GLY A 275 6.58 -2.72 -15.98
CA GLY A 275 5.51 -2.93 -15.02
C GLY A 275 4.12 -2.50 -15.51
N LEU A 276 4.02 -1.43 -16.33
CA LEU A 276 2.74 -1.05 -16.94
C LEU A 276 2.31 -2.04 -18.04
N ARG A 277 3.25 -2.62 -18.78
CA ARG A 277 2.96 -3.66 -19.79
C ARG A 277 2.42 -4.93 -19.16
N ASP A 278 2.89 -5.30 -17.96
CA ASP A 278 2.40 -6.47 -17.22
C ASP A 278 0.90 -6.41 -16.90
N LEU A 279 0.32 -5.20 -16.87
CA LEU A 279 -1.12 -5.01 -16.61
C LEU A 279 -2.01 -5.52 -17.78
N PHE A 280 -1.42 -5.77 -18.96
CA PHE A 280 -2.13 -6.20 -20.18
C PHE A 280 -1.83 -7.65 -20.56
N GLN A 281 -1.11 -8.41 -19.75
CA GLN A 281 -0.80 -9.82 -19.92
C GLN A 281 -1.83 -10.70 -19.19
#